data_93dbcee1799d05ab62f310a41489ad52
#
_entry.id   93dbcee1799d05ab62f310a41489ad52
#
_cell.length_a   1.000
_cell.length_b   1.000
_cell.length_c   1.000
_cell.angle_alpha   90.00
_cell.angle_beta   90.00
_cell.angle_gamma   90.00
#
_symmetry.space_group_name_H-M   'P 1'
#
loop_
_entity.id
_entity.type
_entity.pdbx_description
1 polymer ?
#
loop_
_entity_poly.entity_id
_entity_poly.type
_entity_poly.pdbx_seq_one_letter_code
_entity_poly.pdbx_strand_id
1 'polypeptide(L)'
;MEFPRVSPESVGVPSQAVLDLLDELYRYGIEMHSFMLLRHGKVFAQGHWKPYNPQTPHAMFSFTKSLTSTAIGFAVQEGLLSLDDRLVDLFPDKLPEEPSENLQKCQVRHLLMMGCGHATEIPNLGQDDPDWIATFLHHPFVYEPGTHFLYNTAGTNLLAAILARKTGQTLTQFLKPRLFEPLGVGDVHCHA
;
A
#
# COMPACT_ATOMS: atom_id res chain seq x y z
N MET A 1 20.86 -3.23 6.00
CA MET A 1 21.54 -4.33 5.24
C MET A 1 21.78 -3.84 3.81
N GLU A 2 23.00 -3.87 3.30
CA GLU A 2 23.27 -3.49 1.92
C GLU A 2 23.25 -4.73 1.02
N PHE A 3 22.63 -4.62 -0.14
CA PHE A 3 22.70 -5.67 -1.15
C PHE A 3 24.11 -5.76 -1.74
N PRO A 4 24.65 -6.98 -1.96
CA PRO A 4 25.93 -7.15 -2.66
C PRO A 4 25.86 -6.50 -4.05
N ARG A 5 26.96 -5.84 -4.44
CA ARG A 5 27.09 -5.21 -5.76
C ARG A 5 27.97 -6.05 -6.66
N VAL A 6 27.54 -6.23 -7.90
CA VAL A 6 28.23 -7.08 -8.88
C VAL A 6 28.17 -6.45 -10.27
N SER A 7 29.01 -6.92 -11.22
CA SER A 7 28.83 -6.52 -12.62
C SER A 7 27.59 -7.19 -13.24
N PRO A 8 26.93 -6.54 -14.20
CA PRO A 8 25.79 -7.13 -14.91
C PRO A 8 26.12 -8.50 -15.50
N GLU A 9 27.30 -8.67 -16.11
CA GLU A 9 27.74 -9.90 -16.75
C GLU A 9 27.83 -11.07 -15.76
N SER A 10 28.23 -10.80 -14.52
CA SER A 10 28.36 -11.84 -13.48
C SER A 10 27.02 -12.46 -13.08
N VAL A 11 25.91 -11.79 -13.39
CA VAL A 11 24.55 -12.29 -13.18
C VAL A 11 23.82 -12.58 -14.50
N GLY A 12 24.56 -12.67 -15.60
CA GLY A 12 24.02 -13.05 -16.91
C GLY A 12 23.19 -11.95 -17.59
N VAL A 13 23.49 -10.68 -17.30
CA VAL A 13 22.89 -9.51 -17.95
C VAL A 13 24.00 -8.77 -18.70
N PRO A 14 23.92 -8.57 -20.02
CA PRO A 14 24.89 -7.73 -20.72
C PRO A 14 24.80 -6.28 -20.24
N SER A 15 25.94 -5.62 -19.98
CA SER A 15 25.96 -4.19 -19.66
C SER A 15 25.26 -3.35 -20.74
N GLN A 16 25.31 -3.77 -22.00
CA GLN A 16 24.61 -3.12 -23.10
C GLN A 16 23.09 -3.05 -22.85
N ALA A 17 22.48 -4.11 -22.28
CA ALA A 17 21.05 -4.09 -21.98
C ALA A 17 20.66 -3.03 -20.96
N VAL A 18 21.56 -2.67 -20.04
CA VAL A 18 21.34 -1.56 -19.11
C VAL A 18 21.39 -0.22 -19.85
N LEU A 19 22.35 -0.06 -20.76
CA LEU A 19 22.44 1.15 -21.58
C LEU A 19 21.22 1.30 -22.49
N ASP A 20 20.81 0.22 -23.15
CA ASP A 20 19.62 0.19 -24.01
C ASP A 20 18.35 0.61 -23.23
N LEU A 21 18.21 0.13 -21.98
CA LEU A 21 17.10 0.56 -21.11
C LEU A 21 17.14 2.07 -20.86
N LEU A 22 18.31 2.63 -20.55
CA LEU A 22 18.46 4.07 -20.30
C LEU A 22 18.17 4.90 -21.56
N ASP A 23 18.63 4.43 -22.71
CA ASP A 23 18.38 5.07 -24.01
C ASP A 23 16.87 5.05 -24.35
N GLU A 24 16.19 3.94 -24.10
CA GLU A 24 14.74 3.86 -24.31
C GLU A 24 13.97 4.78 -23.37
N LEU A 25 14.33 4.84 -22.08
CA LEU A 25 13.72 5.76 -21.12
C LEU A 25 13.87 7.21 -21.59
N TYR A 26 15.05 7.57 -22.08
CA TYR A 26 15.31 8.90 -22.63
C TYR A 26 14.51 9.15 -23.92
N ARG A 27 14.48 8.18 -24.83
CA ARG A 27 13.76 8.26 -26.11
C ARG A 27 12.26 8.49 -25.94
N TYR A 28 11.66 7.85 -24.92
CA TYR A 28 10.23 8.01 -24.61
C TYR A 28 9.92 9.19 -23.69
N GLY A 29 10.92 9.98 -23.29
CA GLY A 29 10.73 11.11 -22.39
C GLY A 29 10.23 10.71 -21.00
N ILE A 30 10.57 9.50 -20.54
CA ILE A 30 10.18 9.03 -19.21
C ILE A 30 11.05 9.70 -18.17
N GLU A 31 10.43 10.48 -17.32
CA GLU A 31 11.10 11.19 -16.24
C GLU A 31 11.38 10.23 -15.06
N MET A 32 12.66 9.98 -14.81
CA MET A 32 13.12 9.08 -13.75
C MET A 32 13.81 9.84 -12.63
N HIS A 33 13.56 9.46 -11.40
CA HIS A 33 14.29 9.95 -10.23
C HIS A 33 15.47 9.05 -9.88
N SER A 34 15.24 7.75 -9.88
CA SER A 34 16.26 6.74 -9.62
C SER A 34 15.83 5.39 -10.18
N PHE A 35 16.80 4.48 -10.32
CA PHE A 35 16.53 3.08 -10.58
C PHE A 35 17.54 2.20 -9.81
N MET A 36 17.14 0.98 -9.53
CA MET A 36 17.99 -0.06 -8.98
C MET A 36 17.59 -1.40 -9.62
N LEU A 37 18.54 -2.06 -10.27
CA LEU A 37 18.34 -3.35 -10.92
C LEU A 37 19.01 -4.44 -10.11
N LEU A 38 18.23 -5.46 -9.73
CA LEU A 38 18.70 -6.58 -8.92
C LEU A 38 18.43 -7.90 -9.67
N ARG A 39 19.35 -8.84 -9.51
CA ARG A 39 19.15 -10.22 -9.91
C ARG A 39 19.78 -11.15 -8.86
N HIS A 40 19.04 -12.18 -8.46
CA HIS A 40 19.47 -13.12 -7.40
C HIS A 40 19.93 -12.43 -6.11
N GLY A 41 19.24 -11.35 -5.69
CA GLY A 41 19.57 -10.58 -4.49
C GLY A 41 20.84 -9.74 -4.59
N LYS A 42 21.39 -9.53 -5.80
CA LYS A 42 22.58 -8.73 -6.05
C LYS A 42 22.25 -7.54 -6.93
N VAL A 43 22.70 -6.34 -6.54
CA VAL A 43 22.53 -5.12 -7.34
C VAL A 43 23.58 -5.14 -8.45
N PHE A 44 23.15 -5.08 -9.71
CA PHE A 44 24.04 -5.04 -10.86
C PHE A 44 24.02 -3.70 -11.62
N ALA A 45 23.01 -2.85 -11.37
CA ALA A 45 23.00 -1.46 -11.86
C ALA A 45 22.16 -0.58 -10.95
N GLN A 46 22.57 0.67 -10.78
CA GLN A 46 21.85 1.68 -10.01
C GLN A 46 22.25 3.07 -10.50
N GLY A 47 21.26 3.97 -10.54
CA GLY A 47 21.49 5.36 -10.91
C GLY A 47 20.45 6.31 -10.35
N HIS A 48 20.78 7.60 -10.39
CA HIS A 48 19.90 8.70 -9.96
C HIS A 48 20.01 9.83 -10.98
N TRP A 49 18.90 10.50 -11.25
CA TRP A 49 18.86 11.71 -12.08
C TRP A 49 18.83 12.94 -11.20
N LYS A 50 19.61 13.95 -11.56
CA LYS A 50 19.56 15.25 -10.86
C LYS A 50 18.18 15.86 -10.97
N PRO A 51 17.65 16.49 -9.90
CA PRO A 51 18.31 16.85 -8.64
C PRO A 51 18.33 15.71 -7.58
N TYR A 52 17.79 14.55 -7.87
CA TYR A 52 17.65 13.43 -6.93
C TYR A 52 18.96 12.73 -6.63
N ASN A 53 19.10 12.24 -5.42
CA ASN A 53 20.23 11.46 -4.93
C ASN A 53 19.73 10.41 -3.90
N PRO A 54 20.58 9.50 -3.40
CA PRO A 54 20.17 8.45 -2.46
C PRO A 54 19.51 8.93 -1.16
N GLN A 55 19.72 10.19 -0.78
CA GLN A 55 19.18 10.78 0.44
C GLN A 55 17.93 11.62 0.19
N THR A 56 17.53 11.81 -1.07
CA THR A 56 16.33 12.59 -1.40
C THR A 56 15.07 11.80 -1.04
N PRO A 57 14.21 12.27 -0.13
CA PRO A 57 12.93 11.63 0.14
C PRO A 57 12.02 11.64 -1.08
N HIS A 58 11.26 10.58 -1.26
CA HIS A 58 10.29 10.45 -2.34
C HIS A 58 8.89 10.26 -1.79
N ALA A 59 7.91 10.94 -2.41
CA ALA A 59 6.51 10.63 -2.18
C ALA A 59 6.19 9.26 -2.80
N MET A 60 5.76 8.32 -1.98
CA MET A 60 5.57 6.92 -2.39
C MET A 60 4.19 6.64 -2.97
N PHE A 61 3.26 7.62 -2.90
CA PHE A 61 1.90 7.48 -3.44
C PHE A 61 1.29 6.10 -3.12
N SER A 62 0.78 5.42 -4.13
CA SER A 62 0.11 4.13 -3.97
C SER A 62 1.03 2.96 -3.56
N PHE A 63 2.34 3.12 -3.53
CA PHE A 63 3.22 2.15 -2.87
C PHE A 63 2.86 1.98 -1.38
N THR A 64 2.31 3.04 -0.76
CA THR A 64 1.78 2.99 0.62
C THR A 64 0.76 1.88 0.82
N LYS A 65 -0.01 1.52 -0.22
CA LYS A 65 -0.97 0.40 -0.16
C LYS A 65 -0.29 -0.94 0.09
N SER A 66 0.91 -1.13 -0.45
CA SER A 66 1.73 -2.33 -0.18
C SER A 66 2.21 -2.36 1.27
N LEU A 67 2.56 -1.19 1.85
CA LEU A 67 2.91 -1.08 3.27
C LEU A 67 1.70 -1.39 4.15
N THR A 68 0.52 -0.86 3.81
CA THR A 68 -0.73 -1.17 4.53
C THR A 68 -1.05 -2.66 4.47
N SER A 69 -0.97 -3.28 3.29
CA SER A 69 -1.19 -4.72 3.13
C SER A 69 -0.20 -5.54 3.97
N THR A 70 1.08 -5.14 4.00
CA THR A 70 2.10 -5.78 4.83
C THR A 70 1.78 -5.66 6.33
N ALA A 71 1.31 -4.49 6.77
CA ALA A 71 0.91 -4.28 8.16
C ALA A 71 -0.29 -5.16 8.55
N ILE A 72 -1.28 -5.30 7.67
CA ILE A 72 -2.40 -6.24 7.89
C ILE A 72 -1.88 -7.67 7.97
N GLY A 73 -0.90 -8.05 7.13
CA GLY A 73 -0.25 -9.37 7.19
C GLY A 73 0.40 -9.65 8.56
N PHE A 74 1.15 -8.69 9.11
CA PHE A 74 1.70 -8.80 10.47
C PHE A 74 0.60 -8.88 11.53
N ALA A 75 -0.45 -8.06 11.42
CA ALA A 75 -1.57 -8.10 12.38
C ALA A 75 -2.30 -9.45 12.37
N VAL A 76 -2.47 -10.06 11.20
CA VAL A 76 -3.04 -11.42 11.08
C VAL A 76 -2.11 -12.46 11.67
N GLN A 77 -0.80 -12.40 11.39
CA GLN A 77 0.19 -13.32 11.92
C GLN A 77 0.25 -13.26 13.46
N GLU A 78 0.07 -12.08 14.04
CA GLU A 78 0.06 -11.85 15.50
C GLU A 78 -1.30 -12.15 16.15
N GLY A 79 -2.31 -12.56 15.38
CA GLY A 79 -3.64 -12.88 15.87
C GLY A 79 -4.48 -11.67 16.32
N LEU A 80 -4.08 -10.47 15.92
CA LEU A 80 -4.78 -9.20 16.25
C LEU A 80 -5.99 -8.96 15.35
N LEU A 81 -5.99 -9.55 14.16
CA LEU A 81 -6.97 -9.36 13.10
C LEU A 81 -7.13 -10.65 12.30
N SER A 82 -8.33 -10.88 11.76
CA SER A 82 -8.58 -11.93 10.77
C SER A 82 -8.96 -11.33 9.43
N LEU A 83 -8.59 -12.01 8.34
CA LEU A 83 -9.07 -11.65 7.00
C LEU A 83 -10.58 -11.83 6.87
N ASP A 84 -11.20 -12.64 7.74
CA ASP A 84 -12.63 -12.90 7.80
C ASP A 84 -13.40 -11.93 8.72
N ASP A 85 -12.69 -11.04 9.44
CA ASP A 85 -13.35 -10.02 10.27
C ASP A 85 -14.25 -9.13 9.40
N ARG A 86 -15.53 -9.01 9.79
CA ARG A 86 -16.52 -8.22 9.03
C ARG A 86 -16.43 -6.74 9.41
N LEU A 87 -16.64 -5.86 8.44
CA LEU A 87 -16.62 -4.42 8.68
C LEU A 87 -17.68 -3.99 9.70
N VAL A 88 -18.84 -4.64 9.69
CA VAL A 88 -19.94 -4.35 10.64
C VAL A 88 -19.56 -4.65 12.09
N ASP A 89 -18.70 -5.65 12.32
CA ASP A 89 -18.23 -5.98 13.67
C ASP A 89 -17.06 -5.09 14.10
N LEU A 90 -16.29 -4.58 13.12
CA LEU A 90 -15.16 -3.71 13.38
C LEU A 90 -15.57 -2.26 13.67
N PHE A 91 -16.69 -1.79 13.11
CA PHE A 91 -17.18 -0.41 13.25
C PHE A 91 -18.69 -0.35 13.54
N PRO A 92 -19.17 -1.00 14.62
CA PRO A 92 -20.60 -1.01 14.93
C PRO A 92 -21.16 0.38 15.26
N ASP A 93 -20.30 1.30 15.67
CA ASP A 93 -20.59 2.69 16.03
C ASP A 93 -20.69 3.63 14.81
N LYS A 94 -20.40 3.12 13.60
CA LYS A 94 -20.32 3.91 12.35
C LYS A 94 -21.26 3.39 11.25
N LEU A 95 -22.10 2.42 11.58
CA LEU A 95 -22.99 1.80 10.59
C LEU A 95 -24.19 2.69 10.24
N PRO A 96 -24.75 2.58 9.02
CA PRO A 96 -26.09 3.09 8.73
C PRO A 96 -27.14 2.36 9.58
N GLU A 97 -28.33 2.98 9.76
CA GLU A 97 -29.43 2.36 10.51
C GLU A 97 -29.80 0.97 9.99
N GLU A 98 -29.78 0.80 8.66
CA GLU A 98 -30.05 -0.47 7.98
C GLU A 98 -28.85 -0.85 7.08
N PRO A 99 -27.85 -1.58 7.60
CA PRO A 99 -26.73 -2.05 6.78
C PRO A 99 -27.19 -3.01 5.68
N SER A 100 -26.83 -2.73 4.43
CA SER A 100 -27.16 -3.60 3.30
C SER A 100 -26.59 -5.01 3.48
N GLU A 101 -27.18 -6.01 2.80
CA GLU A 101 -26.64 -7.40 2.85
C GLU A 101 -25.19 -7.46 2.40
N ASN A 102 -24.81 -6.68 1.40
CA ASN A 102 -23.43 -6.64 0.90
C ASN A 102 -22.47 -6.03 1.93
N LEU A 103 -22.85 -4.95 2.61
CA LEU A 103 -22.04 -4.40 3.70
C LEU A 103 -21.88 -5.42 4.84
N GLN A 104 -22.94 -6.14 5.21
CA GLN A 104 -22.89 -7.18 6.24
C GLN A 104 -21.95 -8.34 5.90
N LYS A 105 -21.76 -8.65 4.61
CA LYS A 105 -20.84 -9.67 4.11
C LYS A 105 -19.42 -9.15 3.90
N CYS A 106 -19.20 -7.84 3.92
CA CYS A 106 -17.90 -7.25 3.60
C CYS A 106 -16.88 -7.50 4.72
N GLN A 107 -15.73 -8.05 4.35
CA GLN A 107 -14.66 -8.48 5.24
C GLN A 107 -13.35 -7.74 4.92
N VAL A 108 -12.37 -7.83 5.81
CA VAL A 108 -11.02 -7.28 5.63
C VAL A 108 -10.38 -7.73 4.32
N ARG A 109 -10.53 -9.01 3.94
CA ARG A 109 -10.02 -9.53 2.65
C ARG A 109 -10.56 -8.77 1.45
N HIS A 110 -11.80 -8.34 1.48
CA HIS A 110 -12.45 -7.64 0.37
C HIS A 110 -11.88 -6.23 0.17
N LEU A 111 -11.42 -5.57 1.24
CA LEU A 111 -10.68 -4.30 1.15
C LEU A 111 -9.29 -4.53 0.53
N LEU A 112 -8.56 -5.56 0.98
CA LEU A 112 -7.22 -5.88 0.46
C LEU A 112 -7.23 -6.21 -1.03
N MET A 113 -8.26 -6.90 -1.51
CA MET A 113 -8.39 -7.26 -2.92
C MET A 113 -9.09 -6.18 -3.77
N MET A 114 -9.43 -5.02 -3.17
CA MET A 114 -10.17 -3.93 -3.82
C MET A 114 -11.52 -4.38 -4.41
N GLY A 115 -12.19 -5.26 -3.70
CA GLY A 115 -13.47 -5.87 -4.08
C GLY A 115 -14.52 -5.72 -2.99
N CYS A 116 -14.59 -4.54 -2.31
CA CYS A 116 -15.54 -4.35 -1.22
C CYS A 116 -17.01 -4.27 -1.65
N GLY A 117 -17.29 -4.04 -2.94
CA GLY A 117 -18.65 -3.98 -3.49
C GLY A 117 -19.14 -2.58 -3.86
N HIS A 118 -18.32 -1.54 -3.74
CA HIS A 118 -18.64 -0.21 -4.25
C HIS A 118 -18.64 -0.20 -5.78
N ALA A 119 -19.52 0.59 -6.39
CA ALA A 119 -19.57 0.78 -7.84
C ALA A 119 -18.74 1.97 -8.31
N THR A 120 -18.46 2.92 -7.42
CA THR A 120 -17.67 4.13 -7.70
C THR A 120 -16.71 4.39 -6.55
N GLU A 121 -15.58 5.05 -6.84
CA GLU A 121 -14.73 5.62 -5.79
C GLU A 121 -15.50 6.69 -5.02
N ILE A 122 -15.16 6.85 -3.74
CA ILE A 122 -15.70 7.91 -2.89
C ILE A 122 -14.77 9.10 -3.04
N PRO A 123 -15.20 10.19 -3.70
CA PRO A 123 -14.35 11.35 -3.92
C PRO A 123 -14.05 12.07 -2.59
N ASN A 124 -12.83 12.61 -2.48
CA ASN A 124 -12.38 13.46 -1.37
C ASN A 124 -12.50 12.87 0.04
N LEU A 125 -12.49 11.57 0.16
CA LEU A 125 -12.58 10.93 1.46
C LEU A 125 -11.30 11.19 2.28
N GLY A 126 -11.42 11.84 3.42
CA GLY A 126 -10.37 11.94 4.44
C GLY A 126 -9.72 13.32 4.62
N GLN A 127 -9.90 14.31 3.75
CA GLN A 127 -9.27 15.63 3.96
C GLN A 127 -10.16 16.63 4.70
N ASP A 128 -11.49 16.58 4.50
CA ASP A 128 -12.44 17.51 5.10
C ASP A 128 -13.64 16.81 5.78
N ASP A 129 -13.66 15.48 5.82
CA ASP A 129 -14.73 14.70 6.43
C ASP A 129 -14.28 14.15 7.79
N PRO A 130 -14.77 14.73 8.90
CA PRO A 130 -14.39 14.30 10.26
C PRO A 130 -14.87 12.87 10.58
N ASP A 131 -15.84 12.34 9.84
CA ASP A 131 -16.36 10.98 10.02
C ASP A 131 -16.31 10.16 8.72
N TRP A 132 -15.19 10.23 8.03
CA TRP A 132 -14.98 9.55 6.75
C TRP A 132 -15.20 8.03 6.82
N ILE A 133 -15.06 7.41 7.99
CA ILE A 133 -15.35 5.97 8.16
C ILE A 133 -16.85 5.74 8.00
N ALA A 134 -17.69 6.57 8.62
CA ALA A 134 -19.14 6.48 8.42
C ALA A 134 -19.48 6.74 6.95
N THR A 135 -18.90 7.77 6.33
CA THR A 135 -19.10 8.06 4.89
C THR A 135 -18.75 6.84 4.02
N PHE A 136 -17.65 6.13 4.31
CA PHE A 136 -17.28 4.89 3.61
C PHE A 136 -18.34 3.80 3.79
N LEU A 137 -18.80 3.57 5.01
CA LEU A 137 -19.75 2.49 5.33
C LEU A 137 -21.17 2.80 4.86
N HIS A 138 -21.53 4.07 4.71
CA HIS A 138 -22.82 4.52 4.19
C HIS A 138 -22.86 4.57 2.65
N HIS A 139 -21.67 4.56 1.99
CA HIS A 139 -21.64 4.50 0.52
C HIS A 139 -22.22 3.18 0.01
N PRO A 140 -23.03 3.18 -1.08
CA PRO A 140 -23.73 1.99 -1.53
C PRO A 140 -22.80 0.82 -1.89
N PHE A 141 -22.96 -0.32 -1.22
CA PHE A 141 -22.33 -1.60 -1.56
C PHE A 141 -23.19 -2.30 -2.60
N VAL A 142 -23.03 -1.95 -3.87
CA VAL A 142 -23.88 -2.37 -5.00
C VAL A 142 -23.62 -3.83 -5.38
N TYR A 143 -22.35 -4.24 -5.34
CA TYR A 143 -21.94 -5.58 -5.74
C TYR A 143 -21.69 -6.46 -4.52
N GLU A 144 -21.86 -7.77 -4.68
CA GLU A 144 -21.45 -8.73 -3.67
C GLU A 144 -19.92 -8.63 -3.46
N PRO A 145 -19.45 -8.50 -2.20
CA PRO A 145 -18.02 -8.39 -1.92
C PRO A 145 -17.22 -9.56 -2.51
N GLY A 146 -16.11 -9.22 -3.15
CA GLY A 146 -15.23 -10.18 -3.83
C GLY A 146 -15.58 -10.45 -5.30
N THR A 147 -16.70 -9.95 -5.82
CA THR A 147 -17.14 -10.25 -7.20
C THR A 147 -16.80 -9.16 -8.21
N HIS A 148 -16.53 -7.94 -7.75
CA HIS A 148 -16.26 -6.79 -8.61
C HIS A 148 -15.05 -6.01 -8.13
N PHE A 149 -14.05 -5.83 -9.00
CA PHE A 149 -12.87 -5.03 -8.73
C PHE A 149 -13.14 -3.55 -8.97
N LEU A 150 -12.86 -2.74 -7.97
CA LEU A 150 -12.78 -1.29 -8.08
C LEU A 150 -11.55 -0.80 -7.35
N TYR A 151 -10.62 -0.13 -8.05
CA TYR A 151 -9.49 0.52 -7.38
C TYR A 151 -10.03 1.51 -6.34
N ASN A 152 -9.75 1.28 -5.06
CA ASN A 152 -10.40 1.99 -3.97
C ASN A 152 -9.38 2.42 -2.90
N THR A 153 -8.96 3.68 -2.97
CA THR A 153 -8.03 4.26 -1.98
C THR A 153 -8.66 4.34 -0.60
N ALA A 154 -9.95 4.67 -0.53
CA ALA A 154 -10.68 4.75 0.73
C ALA A 154 -10.71 3.40 1.46
N GLY A 155 -10.86 2.29 0.73
CA GLY A 155 -10.77 0.94 1.30
C GLY A 155 -9.39 0.64 1.91
N THR A 156 -8.32 1.13 1.29
CA THR A 156 -6.97 0.99 1.86
C THR A 156 -6.79 1.85 3.11
N ASN A 157 -7.34 3.06 3.12
CA ASN A 157 -7.32 3.92 4.30
C ASN A 157 -8.11 3.26 5.44
N LEU A 158 -9.24 2.61 5.13
CA LEU A 158 -10.02 1.87 6.12
C LEU A 158 -9.22 0.71 6.74
N LEU A 159 -8.36 0.02 5.98
CA LEU A 159 -7.45 -0.98 6.55
C LEU A 159 -6.48 -0.38 7.58
N ALA A 160 -5.95 0.82 7.32
CA ALA A 160 -5.11 1.51 8.30
C ALA A 160 -5.92 1.94 9.55
N ALA A 161 -7.18 2.36 9.38
CA ALA A 161 -8.08 2.66 10.50
C ALA A 161 -8.43 1.42 11.32
N ILE A 162 -8.66 0.27 10.67
CA ILE A 162 -8.86 -1.03 11.34
C ILE A 162 -7.64 -1.37 12.20
N LEU A 163 -6.44 -1.24 11.62
CA LEU A 163 -5.19 -1.48 12.32
C LEU A 163 -5.07 -0.58 13.56
N ALA A 164 -5.31 0.72 13.38
CA ALA A 164 -5.25 1.68 14.48
C ALA A 164 -6.27 1.37 15.58
N ARG A 165 -7.50 0.99 15.21
CA ARG A 165 -8.55 0.61 16.17
C ARG A 165 -8.18 -0.65 16.97
N LYS A 166 -7.55 -1.63 16.32
CA LYS A 166 -7.15 -2.90 16.96
C LYS A 166 -5.89 -2.78 17.83
N THR A 167 -4.98 -1.87 17.48
CA THR A 167 -3.64 -1.82 18.09
C THR A 167 -3.37 -0.53 18.89
N GLY A 168 -4.15 0.53 18.68
CA GLY A 168 -3.88 1.86 19.21
C GLY A 168 -2.68 2.54 18.54
N GLN A 169 -2.13 2.01 17.44
CA GLN A 169 -0.95 2.50 16.75
C GLN A 169 -1.30 2.98 15.34
N THR A 170 -0.63 4.03 14.89
CA THR A 170 -0.68 4.41 13.47
C THR A 170 0.03 3.36 12.62
N LEU A 171 -0.22 3.38 11.30
CA LEU A 171 0.44 2.49 10.35
C LEU A 171 1.98 2.52 10.47
N THR A 172 2.56 3.72 10.54
CA THR A 172 4.01 3.90 10.69
C THR A 172 4.54 3.41 12.03
N GLN A 173 3.83 3.69 13.12
CA GLN A 173 4.20 3.19 14.45
C GLN A 173 4.17 1.65 14.50
N PHE A 174 3.17 1.03 13.90
CA PHE A 174 3.04 -0.42 13.86
C PHE A 174 4.13 -1.09 13.00
N LEU A 175 4.44 -0.51 11.84
CA LEU A 175 5.45 -1.04 10.93
C LEU A 175 6.89 -0.76 11.37
N LYS A 176 7.13 0.26 12.18
CA LYS A 176 8.47 0.68 12.56
C LYS A 176 9.32 -0.48 13.08
N PRO A 177 8.96 -1.18 14.18
CA PRO A 177 9.76 -2.28 14.70
C PRO A 177 9.66 -3.57 13.85
N ARG A 178 8.61 -3.72 13.03
CA ARG A 178 8.32 -4.96 12.29
C ARG A 178 8.94 -4.98 10.90
N LEU A 179 9.05 -3.82 10.28
CA LEU A 179 9.49 -3.69 8.89
C LEU A 179 10.64 -2.69 8.72
N PHE A 180 10.47 -1.45 9.18
CA PHE A 180 11.41 -0.39 8.86
C PHE A 180 12.78 -0.58 9.55
N GLU A 181 12.78 -0.81 10.85
CA GLU A 181 14.02 -1.04 11.61
C GLU A 181 14.79 -2.31 11.14
N PRO A 182 14.14 -3.48 10.95
CA PRO A 182 14.84 -4.65 10.43
C PRO A 182 15.42 -4.46 9.04
N LEU A 183 14.80 -3.63 8.19
CA LEU A 183 15.30 -3.32 6.86
C LEU A 183 16.30 -2.16 6.83
N GLY A 184 16.53 -1.49 7.96
CA GLY A 184 17.40 -0.31 8.03
C GLY A 184 16.81 0.89 7.28
N VAL A 185 15.49 0.94 7.14
CA VAL A 185 14.78 2.10 6.58
C VAL A 185 14.74 3.21 7.63
N GLY A 186 15.19 4.39 7.25
CA GLY A 186 15.24 5.57 8.12
C GLY A 186 13.86 6.19 8.38
N ASP A 187 13.80 7.52 8.44
CA ASP A 187 12.58 8.22 8.74
C ASP A 187 11.52 8.04 7.65
N VAL A 188 10.37 7.52 8.07
CA VAL A 188 9.18 7.36 7.22
C VAL A 188 8.10 8.28 7.76
N HIS A 189 7.63 9.19 6.92
CA HIS A 189 6.51 10.08 7.24
C HIS A 189 5.26 9.62 6.49
N CYS A 190 4.17 9.39 7.20
CA CYS A 190 2.85 9.14 6.64
C CYS A 190 1.93 10.29 7.07
N HIS A 191 1.39 11.00 6.10
CA HIS A 191 0.34 11.98 6.37
C HIS A 191 -1.00 11.23 6.33
N ALA A 192 -1.71 11.27 7.45
CA ALA A 192 -3.07 10.73 7.57
C ALA A 192 -4.07 11.80 7.16
#